data_bef52fabc0b9fef8d9aa522dec318d16
#
_entry.id   bef52fabc0b9fef8d9aa522dec318d16
#
_cell.length_a   1.000
_cell.length_b   1.000
_cell.length_c   1.000
_cell.angle_alpha   90.00
_cell.angle_beta   90.00
_cell.angle_gamma   90.00
#
_symmetry.space_group_name_H-M   'P 1'
#
loop_
_entity.id
_entity.type
_entity.pdbx_description
1 polymer ?
#
loop_
_entity_poly.entity_id
_entity_poly.type
_entity_poly.pdbx_seq_one_letter_code
_entity_poly.pdbx_strand_id
1 'polypeptide(L)'
;MKKLIYIKSLLLLIMFVSCSEENYEFGQIIIPSEIDFSVEVLGADATNPYGDGTGQVVFTTTANNALAFKYIIGGVEYVSPSGRLSHLFTSPGLNEYTINIFAIGTAGVQSNLVQTVEVLVLYEPPAELLTMLHLNSQRTWRIKAEGPDHFGLGPGLGDDPFAWYSASPNEKSYTGMYDDRYVFNEDGTFTHVTNGTVFGFEEYLNNDIGASGEVANDLGEVDHYPLDEYSANWTLSAPAGQETLNLTGIAFIGMYVGGNHQYKIMSRTENEMVLQTTEDDEEFDWHVRLIADD
;
A
#
# COMPACT_ATOMS: atom_id res chain seq x y z
N MET A 1 47.31 -13.40 -54.74
CA MET A 1 47.54 -13.87 -53.34
C MET A 1 47.98 -12.76 -52.40
N LYS A 2 48.91 -11.86 -52.75
CA LYS A 2 49.39 -10.77 -51.83
C LYS A 2 48.25 -9.80 -51.39
N LYS A 3 47.32 -9.40 -52.26
CA LYS A 3 46.19 -8.51 -51.86
C LYS A 3 45.21 -9.14 -50.89
N LEU A 4 45.03 -10.47 -50.90
CA LEU A 4 44.14 -11.17 -49.98
C LEU A 4 44.71 -11.26 -48.57
N ILE A 5 46.03 -11.29 -48.42
CA ILE A 5 46.76 -11.30 -47.16
C ILE A 5 46.62 -9.94 -46.45
N TYR A 6 46.73 -8.83 -47.19
CA TYR A 6 46.54 -7.49 -46.64
C TYR A 6 45.13 -7.22 -46.13
N ILE A 7 44.10 -7.75 -46.85
CA ILE A 7 42.70 -7.63 -46.44
C ILE A 7 42.45 -8.44 -45.16
N LYS A 8 42.99 -9.67 -45.05
CA LYS A 8 42.88 -10.47 -43.82
C LYS A 8 43.64 -9.85 -42.63
N SER A 9 44.82 -9.25 -42.89
CA SER A 9 45.61 -8.55 -41.85
C SER A 9 44.92 -7.26 -41.39
N LEU A 10 44.25 -6.52 -42.31
CA LEU A 10 43.47 -5.32 -41.95
C LEU A 10 42.20 -5.68 -41.17
N LEU A 11 41.54 -6.79 -41.54
CA LEU A 11 40.35 -7.26 -40.78
C LEU A 11 40.68 -7.74 -39.37
N LEU A 12 41.88 -8.32 -39.16
CA LEU A 12 42.35 -8.75 -37.85
C LEU A 12 42.73 -7.56 -36.96
N LEU A 13 43.21 -6.45 -37.55
CA LEU A 13 43.56 -5.24 -36.80
C LEU A 13 42.35 -4.48 -36.29
N ILE A 14 41.19 -4.59 -36.96
CA ILE A 14 39.94 -3.93 -36.56
C ILE A 14 39.29 -4.63 -35.34
N MET A 15 39.60 -5.91 -35.08
CA MET A 15 39.06 -6.63 -33.92
C MET A 15 39.70 -6.26 -32.58
N PHE A 16 40.79 -5.49 -32.57
CA PHE A 16 41.47 -5.07 -31.33
C PHE A 16 41.10 -3.66 -30.84
N VAL A 17 40.19 -2.94 -31.54
CA VAL A 17 39.82 -1.57 -31.17
C VAL A 17 38.46 -1.51 -30.43
N SER A 18 37.81 -2.66 -30.15
CA SER A 18 36.50 -2.71 -29.54
C SER A 18 36.55 -3.24 -28.11
N CYS A 19 37.38 -2.64 -27.27
CA CYS A 19 37.19 -2.67 -25.82
C CYS A 19 37.58 -1.29 -25.29
N SER A 20 36.63 -0.36 -25.32
CA SER A 20 36.69 0.73 -24.36
C SER A 20 36.12 0.16 -23.05
N GLU A 21 36.99 -0.11 -22.10
CA GLU A 21 36.54 -0.26 -20.72
C GLU A 21 35.97 1.09 -20.31
N GLU A 22 34.63 1.18 -20.31
CA GLU A 22 33.99 2.28 -19.61
C GLU A 22 34.22 2.05 -18.12
N ASN A 23 35.15 2.80 -17.56
CA ASN A 23 35.31 2.85 -16.12
C ASN A 23 34.11 3.57 -15.53
N TYR A 24 33.10 2.82 -15.12
CA TYR A 24 32.02 3.33 -14.29
C TYR A 24 32.62 3.57 -12.89
N GLU A 25 32.94 4.81 -12.59
CA GLU A 25 33.17 5.21 -11.21
C GLU A 25 31.83 5.35 -10.51
N PHE A 26 31.63 4.56 -9.46
CA PHE A 26 30.53 4.78 -8.56
C PHE A 26 30.69 6.18 -7.95
N GLY A 27 29.61 7.00 -8.02
CA GLY A 27 29.60 8.30 -7.38
C GLY A 27 29.90 8.21 -5.88
N GLN A 28 30.25 9.32 -5.26
CA GLN A 28 30.55 9.34 -3.83
C GLN A 28 29.35 8.83 -3.03
N ILE A 29 29.59 7.80 -2.20
CA ILE A 29 28.60 7.33 -1.24
C ILE A 29 28.60 8.32 -0.08
N ILE A 30 27.50 9.07 0.07
CA ILE A 30 27.36 10.07 1.13
C ILE A 30 26.28 9.58 2.09
N ILE A 31 26.60 9.50 3.37
CA ILE A 31 25.66 9.13 4.42
C ILE A 31 24.63 10.26 4.57
N PRO A 32 23.31 9.97 4.62
CA PRO A 32 22.30 10.97 4.91
C PRO A 32 22.58 11.72 6.22
N SER A 33 22.27 13.02 6.24
CA SER A 33 22.52 13.88 7.39
C SER A 33 21.40 14.90 7.58
N GLU A 34 21.38 15.54 8.75
CA GLU A 34 20.39 16.57 9.09
C GLU A 34 18.96 16.04 8.94
N ILE A 35 18.68 14.91 9.60
CA ILE A 35 17.32 14.35 9.63
C ILE A 35 16.43 15.33 10.42
N ASP A 36 15.45 15.92 9.74
CA ASP A 36 14.38 16.71 10.35
C ASP A 36 13.09 15.91 10.33
N PHE A 37 12.37 15.91 11.45
CA PHE A 37 11.16 15.12 11.64
C PHE A 37 10.06 15.98 12.26
N SER A 38 8.89 15.92 11.67
CA SER A 38 7.67 16.50 12.23
C SER A 38 6.55 15.47 12.27
N VAL A 39 5.65 15.65 13.24
CA VAL A 39 4.45 14.84 13.39
C VAL A 39 3.24 15.76 13.46
N GLU A 40 2.21 15.41 12.70
CA GLU A 40 0.89 16.00 12.78
C GLU A 40 -0.07 14.94 13.33
N VAL A 41 -0.58 15.13 14.53
CA VAL A 41 -1.63 14.30 15.11
C VAL A 41 -2.97 14.91 14.69
N LEU A 42 -3.84 14.12 14.05
CA LEU A 42 -5.11 14.63 13.52
C LEU A 42 -5.97 15.22 14.64
N GLY A 43 -6.48 16.43 14.41
CA GLY A 43 -7.30 17.15 15.38
C GLY A 43 -6.52 17.67 16.61
N ALA A 44 -5.19 17.63 16.59
CA ALA A 44 -4.40 18.21 17.68
C ALA A 44 -4.45 19.75 17.65
N ASP A 45 -4.83 20.32 18.78
CA ASP A 45 -4.87 21.76 19.02
C ASP A 45 -4.54 22.08 20.48
N ALA A 46 -4.67 23.34 20.89
CA ALA A 46 -4.41 23.76 22.27
C ALA A 46 -5.36 23.11 23.30
N THR A 47 -6.53 22.66 22.88
CA THR A 47 -7.55 22.00 23.74
C THR A 47 -7.38 20.49 23.74
N ASN A 48 -7.01 19.94 22.59
CA ASN A 48 -6.83 18.50 22.33
C ASN A 48 -5.37 18.20 21.91
N PRO A 49 -4.39 18.34 22.80
CA PRO A 49 -2.97 18.28 22.43
C PRO A 49 -2.53 16.90 21.88
N TYR A 50 -3.32 15.87 22.11
CA TYR A 50 -3.06 14.48 21.70
C TYR A 50 -3.94 14.00 20.56
N GLY A 51 -4.63 14.93 19.87
CA GLY A 51 -5.53 14.67 18.75
C GLY A 51 -7.01 14.50 19.15
N ASP A 52 -7.83 14.24 18.13
CA ASP A 52 -9.30 14.13 18.26
C ASP A 52 -9.79 12.76 18.75
N GLY A 53 -8.87 11.85 19.05
CA GLY A 53 -9.18 10.48 19.48
C GLY A 53 -9.29 9.47 18.35
N THR A 54 -9.03 9.86 17.11
CA THR A 54 -9.02 8.92 15.96
C THR A 54 -7.78 8.04 15.93
N GLY A 55 -6.67 8.50 16.54
CA GLY A 55 -5.38 7.83 16.47
C GLY A 55 -4.59 8.08 15.18
N GLN A 56 -5.11 8.90 14.28
CA GLN A 56 -4.48 9.21 13.00
C GLN A 56 -3.33 10.19 13.15
N VAL A 57 -2.19 9.88 12.55
CA VAL A 57 -1.01 10.77 12.52
C VAL A 57 -0.40 10.81 11.12
N VAL A 58 0.28 11.91 10.82
CA VAL A 58 1.10 12.05 9.63
C VAL A 58 2.52 12.39 10.05
N PHE A 59 3.46 11.55 9.69
CA PHE A 59 4.89 11.79 9.84
C PHE A 59 5.45 12.45 8.59
N THR A 60 6.33 13.43 8.75
CA THR A 60 7.07 14.03 7.65
C THR A 60 8.54 14.09 8.04
N THR A 61 9.39 13.49 7.22
CA THR A 61 10.83 13.44 7.43
C THR A 61 11.57 13.96 6.21
N THR A 62 12.57 14.79 6.44
CA THR A 62 13.52 15.23 5.41
C THR A 62 14.94 14.97 5.88
N ALA A 63 15.87 14.80 4.96
CA ALA A 63 17.30 14.69 5.26
C ALA A 63 18.14 15.02 4.01
N ASN A 64 19.34 15.54 4.21
CA ASN A 64 20.29 15.73 3.12
C ASN A 64 20.80 14.37 2.62
N ASN A 65 20.88 14.19 1.30
CA ASN A 65 21.37 12.99 0.61
C ASN A 65 20.55 11.71 0.90
N ALA A 66 19.30 11.83 1.35
CA ALA A 66 18.37 10.73 1.45
C ALA A 66 17.67 10.49 0.11
N LEU A 67 17.45 9.23 -0.23
CA LEU A 67 16.67 8.75 -1.39
C LEU A 67 15.30 8.23 -0.96
N ALA A 68 15.22 7.73 0.27
CA ALA A 68 14.00 7.20 0.86
C ALA A 68 14.11 7.22 2.38
N PHE A 69 12.99 6.99 3.04
CA PHE A 69 12.90 6.88 4.49
C PHE A 69 12.24 5.56 4.88
N LYS A 70 12.64 5.04 6.04
CA LYS A 70 12.02 3.88 6.65
C LYS A 70 11.66 4.22 8.10
N TYR A 71 10.44 3.89 8.48
CA TYR A 71 9.93 4.03 9.84
C TYR A 71 9.76 2.65 10.44
N ILE A 72 10.13 2.47 11.71
CA ILE A 72 9.80 1.26 12.49
C ILE A 72 8.91 1.70 13.65
N ILE A 73 7.67 1.23 13.65
CA ILE A 73 6.63 1.56 14.61
C ILE A 73 6.07 0.25 15.16
N GLY A 74 6.15 0.05 16.48
CA GLY A 74 5.69 -1.20 17.09
C GLY A 74 6.37 -2.47 16.55
N GLY A 75 7.58 -2.35 15.97
CA GLY A 75 8.31 -3.46 15.35
C GLY A 75 7.97 -3.69 13.86
N VAL A 76 7.00 -2.97 13.31
CA VAL A 76 6.63 -3.04 11.88
C VAL A 76 7.42 -1.99 11.09
N GLU A 77 7.92 -2.38 9.91
CA GLU A 77 8.65 -1.50 9.00
C GLU A 77 7.72 -0.90 7.95
N TYR A 78 7.85 0.43 7.72
CA TYR A 78 7.16 1.19 6.69
C TYR A 78 8.18 1.96 5.87
N VAL A 79 8.18 1.79 4.55
CA VAL A 79 9.07 2.52 3.63
C VAL A 79 8.29 3.64 2.96
N SER A 80 8.87 4.84 2.96
CA SER A 80 8.32 6.02 2.30
C SER A 80 9.40 6.73 1.47
N PRO A 81 9.34 6.65 0.15
CA PRO A 81 10.27 7.40 -0.71
C PRO A 81 10.17 8.91 -0.53
N SER A 82 8.98 9.44 -0.30
CA SER A 82 8.74 10.87 -0.11
C SER A 82 9.09 11.39 1.30
N GLY A 83 9.29 10.49 2.28
CA GLY A 83 9.43 10.84 3.69
C GLY A 83 8.10 11.18 4.37
N ARG A 84 6.97 11.08 3.70
CA ARG A 84 5.65 11.27 4.29
C ARG A 84 4.99 9.91 4.54
N LEU A 85 4.56 9.65 5.78
CA LEU A 85 3.87 8.44 6.17
C LEU A 85 2.62 8.81 6.97
N SER A 86 1.45 8.38 6.50
CA SER A 86 0.23 8.38 7.29
C SER A 86 0.17 7.08 8.08
N HIS A 87 -0.07 7.17 9.39
CA HIS A 87 -0.13 6.01 10.29
C HIS A 87 -1.30 6.13 11.24
N LEU A 88 -1.93 5.00 11.57
CA LEU A 88 -3.04 4.93 12.49
C LEU A 88 -2.66 4.12 13.72
N PHE A 89 -2.71 4.75 14.89
CA PHE A 89 -2.63 4.06 16.17
C PHE A 89 -4.02 3.64 16.61
N THR A 90 -4.16 2.40 17.07
CA THR A 90 -5.48 1.81 17.38
C THR A 90 -5.63 1.35 18.83
N SER A 91 -4.56 1.42 19.64
CA SER A 91 -4.64 1.07 21.06
C SER A 91 -5.44 2.12 21.83
N PRO A 92 -6.58 1.77 22.46
CA PRO A 92 -7.41 2.72 23.17
C PRO A 92 -6.68 3.43 24.32
N GLY A 93 -7.06 4.69 24.57
CA GLY A 93 -6.48 5.55 25.58
C GLY A 93 -5.38 6.47 25.06
N LEU A 94 -4.74 7.20 25.97
CA LEU A 94 -3.56 7.99 25.66
C LEU A 94 -2.32 7.11 25.78
N ASN A 95 -1.62 6.94 24.66
CA ASN A 95 -0.42 6.11 24.58
C ASN A 95 0.77 6.90 24.01
N GLU A 96 1.97 6.58 24.48
CA GLU A 96 3.24 7.06 23.93
C GLU A 96 3.82 5.98 23.00
N TYR A 97 4.22 6.38 21.79
CA TYR A 97 4.81 5.51 20.80
C TYR A 97 6.21 5.96 20.42
N THR A 98 7.14 5.01 20.35
CA THR A 98 8.51 5.24 19.86
C THR A 98 8.59 4.96 18.36
N ILE A 99 9.07 5.94 17.62
CA ILE A 99 9.26 5.89 16.16
C ILE A 99 10.75 5.86 15.88
N ASN A 100 11.25 4.78 15.27
CA ASN A 100 12.61 4.71 14.76
C ASN A 100 12.61 5.07 13.27
N ILE A 101 13.33 6.11 12.91
CA ILE A 101 13.35 6.72 11.57
C ILE A 101 14.72 6.49 10.96
N PHE A 102 14.79 5.95 9.75
CA PHE A 102 16.01 5.76 9.00
C PHE A 102 15.95 6.55 7.71
N ALA A 103 16.93 7.43 7.49
CA ALA A 103 17.17 8.05 6.20
C ALA A 103 18.11 7.16 5.40
N ILE A 104 17.71 6.75 4.20
CA ILE A 104 18.41 5.80 3.33
C ILE A 104 19.03 6.57 2.17
N GLY A 105 20.33 6.49 2.01
CA GLY A 105 21.09 7.13 0.94
C GLY A 105 21.55 6.17 -0.14
N THR A 106 22.35 6.68 -1.07
CA THR A 106 22.95 5.91 -2.17
C THR A 106 23.69 4.68 -1.63
N ALA A 107 23.59 3.57 -2.33
CA ALA A 107 24.16 2.26 -1.94
C ALA A 107 23.66 1.73 -0.58
N GLY A 108 22.49 2.18 -0.10
CA GLY A 108 21.86 1.67 1.11
C GLY A 108 22.50 2.14 2.42
N VAL A 109 23.39 3.14 2.39
CA VAL A 109 23.90 3.73 3.64
C VAL A 109 22.79 4.45 4.38
N GLN A 110 22.78 4.38 5.71
CA GLN A 110 21.69 4.89 6.52
C GLN A 110 22.20 5.75 7.67
N SER A 111 21.38 6.70 8.08
CA SER A 111 21.41 7.33 9.39
C SER A 111 20.06 7.23 10.05
N ASN A 112 20.01 7.32 11.38
CA ASN A 112 18.77 7.14 12.13
C ASN A 112 18.50 8.27 13.12
N LEU A 113 17.21 8.43 13.41
CA LEU A 113 16.66 9.30 14.45
C LEU A 113 15.59 8.51 15.21
N VAL A 114 15.50 8.71 16.54
CA VAL A 114 14.45 8.12 17.36
C VAL A 114 13.62 9.26 17.97
N GLN A 115 12.30 9.16 17.83
CA GLN A 115 11.34 10.13 18.34
C GLN A 115 10.21 9.45 19.08
N THR A 116 9.50 10.17 19.93
CA THR A 116 8.26 9.71 20.56
C THR A 116 7.10 10.62 20.18
N VAL A 117 5.91 10.04 20.13
CA VAL A 117 4.65 10.75 19.93
C VAL A 117 3.60 10.23 20.92
N GLU A 118 2.85 11.12 21.53
CA GLU A 118 1.69 10.79 22.36
C GLU A 118 0.43 10.95 21.53
N VAL A 119 -0.41 9.92 21.49
CA VAL A 119 -1.63 9.88 20.66
C VAL A 119 -2.79 9.35 21.49
N LEU A 120 -3.93 10.05 21.43
CA LEU A 120 -5.19 9.62 22.04
C LEU A 120 -6.01 8.80 21.06
N VAL A 121 -6.49 7.64 21.51
CA VAL A 121 -7.43 6.79 20.75
C VAL A 121 -8.68 6.56 21.57
N LEU A 122 -9.86 6.97 21.04
CA LEU A 122 -11.15 6.87 21.73
C LEU A 122 -12.10 5.85 21.09
N TYR A 123 -11.76 5.30 19.90
CA TYR A 123 -12.62 4.36 19.21
C TYR A 123 -12.54 2.95 19.82
N GLU A 124 -13.72 2.41 20.16
CA GLU A 124 -13.90 1.01 20.53
C GLU A 124 -14.87 0.38 19.50
N PRO A 125 -14.42 -0.60 18.69
CA PRO A 125 -15.27 -1.20 17.67
C PRO A 125 -16.50 -1.88 18.28
N PRO A 126 -17.71 -1.70 17.68
CA PRO A 126 -18.89 -2.42 18.12
C PRO A 126 -18.70 -3.94 18.06
N ALA A 127 -19.18 -4.66 19.07
CA ALA A 127 -19.05 -6.12 19.14
C ALA A 127 -19.69 -6.85 17.95
N GLU A 128 -20.79 -6.32 17.41
CA GLU A 128 -21.44 -6.86 16.21
C GLU A 128 -20.57 -6.70 14.94
N LEU A 129 -19.80 -5.61 14.83
CA LEU A 129 -18.85 -5.43 13.71
C LEU A 129 -17.71 -6.44 13.78
N LEU A 130 -17.14 -6.63 14.97
CA LEU A 130 -16.11 -7.65 15.20
C LEU A 130 -16.65 -9.06 14.88
N THR A 131 -17.83 -9.41 15.41
CA THR A 131 -18.47 -10.71 15.13
C THR A 131 -18.73 -10.88 13.63
N MET A 132 -19.22 -9.86 12.95
CA MET A 132 -19.41 -9.90 11.48
C MET A 132 -18.10 -10.21 10.76
N LEU A 133 -16.99 -9.55 11.13
CA LEU A 133 -15.73 -9.69 10.42
C LEU A 133 -15.09 -11.06 10.58
N HIS A 134 -15.11 -11.67 11.78
CA HIS A 134 -14.33 -12.89 12.06
C HIS A 134 -15.07 -14.00 12.83
N LEU A 135 -16.40 -13.87 13.10
CA LEU A 135 -17.21 -14.89 13.80
C LEU A 135 -16.59 -15.40 15.13
N ASN A 136 -15.87 -14.53 15.87
CA ASN A 136 -15.11 -14.85 17.09
C ASN A 136 -14.04 -15.96 16.88
N SER A 137 -13.52 -16.10 15.67
CA SER A 137 -12.43 -16.99 15.29
C SER A 137 -11.80 -16.50 14.00
N GLN A 138 -12.35 -16.91 12.87
CA GLN A 138 -11.99 -16.44 11.54
C GLN A 138 -13.20 -16.44 10.62
N ARG A 139 -13.19 -15.55 9.62
CA ARG A 139 -14.17 -15.54 8.56
C ARG A 139 -13.55 -15.18 7.23
N THR A 140 -14.01 -15.86 6.18
CA THR A 140 -13.60 -15.61 4.80
C THR A 140 -14.61 -14.72 4.10
N TRP A 141 -14.10 -13.74 3.36
CA TRP A 141 -14.89 -12.84 2.53
C TRP A 141 -14.42 -12.91 1.09
N ARG A 142 -15.31 -12.68 0.15
CA ARG A 142 -15.02 -12.54 -1.27
C ARG A 142 -15.79 -11.39 -1.89
N ILE A 143 -15.38 -10.98 -3.06
CA ILE A 143 -16.15 -10.03 -3.86
C ILE A 143 -17.49 -10.69 -4.27
N LYS A 144 -18.58 -9.93 -4.17
CA LYS A 144 -19.93 -10.36 -4.59
C LYS A 144 -20.07 -10.18 -6.11
N ALA A 145 -19.24 -10.85 -6.89
CA ALA A 145 -19.14 -10.68 -8.34
C ALA A 145 -20.45 -10.91 -9.09
N GLU A 146 -21.33 -11.78 -8.58
CA GLU A 146 -22.64 -12.11 -9.15
C GLU A 146 -23.70 -11.00 -8.99
N GLY A 147 -23.44 -10.01 -8.14
CA GLY A 147 -24.31 -8.85 -7.93
C GLY A 147 -23.96 -7.68 -8.85
N PRO A 148 -24.92 -6.78 -9.13
CA PRO A 148 -24.58 -5.48 -9.68
C PRO A 148 -23.86 -4.63 -8.63
N ASP A 149 -23.14 -3.58 -9.08
CA ASP A 149 -22.50 -2.60 -8.19
C ASP A 149 -21.58 -3.27 -7.15
N HIS A 150 -20.88 -4.33 -7.56
CA HIS A 150 -19.94 -5.04 -6.69
C HIS A 150 -18.52 -4.47 -6.76
N PHE A 151 -18.22 -3.67 -7.79
CA PHE A 151 -16.99 -2.93 -7.97
C PHE A 151 -17.27 -1.65 -8.76
N GLY A 152 -16.60 -0.55 -8.43
CA GLY A 152 -16.83 0.70 -9.11
C GLY A 152 -15.89 1.82 -8.68
N LEU A 153 -16.05 2.98 -9.32
CA LEU A 153 -15.20 4.13 -9.08
C LEU A 153 -16.00 5.44 -9.17
N GLY A 154 -15.56 6.44 -8.46
CA GLY A 154 -16.16 7.77 -8.38
C GLY A 154 -15.15 8.91 -8.31
N PRO A 155 -15.57 10.12 -7.94
CA PRO A 155 -14.79 11.35 -8.04
C PRO A 155 -13.86 11.60 -6.83
N GLY A 156 -12.98 10.65 -6.46
CA GLY A 156 -12.05 10.87 -5.35
C GLY A 156 -12.80 11.12 -4.03
N LEU A 157 -12.31 11.67 -3.01
CA LEU A 157 -12.89 11.92 -1.67
C LEU A 157 -14.40 12.35 -1.65
N GLY A 158 -15.15 11.98 -2.69
CA GLY A 158 -16.58 12.26 -2.90
C GLY A 158 -17.51 11.28 -2.18
N ASP A 159 -18.83 11.59 -2.26
CA ASP A 159 -19.87 10.83 -1.57
C ASP A 159 -20.44 9.67 -2.42
N ASP A 160 -20.19 9.64 -3.74
CA ASP A 160 -20.70 8.61 -4.66
C ASP A 160 -19.58 7.88 -5.41
N PRO A 161 -19.12 6.74 -4.88
CA PRO A 161 -18.08 5.93 -5.50
C PRO A 161 -18.52 5.26 -6.81
N PHE A 162 -19.80 5.33 -7.18
CA PHE A 162 -20.36 4.77 -8.41
C PHE A 162 -20.56 5.82 -9.53
N ALA A 163 -20.21 7.09 -9.28
CA ALA A 163 -20.59 8.18 -10.17
C ALA A 163 -20.03 8.05 -11.60
N TRP A 164 -18.91 7.35 -11.80
CA TRP A 164 -18.25 7.24 -13.10
C TRP A 164 -18.26 5.83 -13.67
N TYR A 165 -18.17 4.81 -12.80
CA TYR A 165 -18.19 3.42 -13.21
C TYR A 165 -18.80 2.52 -12.13
N SER A 166 -19.61 1.57 -12.58
CA SER A 166 -20.19 0.51 -11.77
C SER A 166 -20.23 -0.80 -12.55
N ALA A 167 -19.57 -1.83 -12.06
CA ALA A 167 -19.47 -3.12 -12.74
C ALA A 167 -20.80 -3.87 -12.74
N SER A 168 -21.16 -4.37 -13.93
CA SER A 168 -22.24 -5.33 -14.13
C SER A 168 -21.87 -6.70 -13.54
N PRO A 169 -22.83 -7.59 -13.24
CA PRO A 169 -22.53 -8.92 -12.69
C PRO A 169 -21.46 -9.66 -13.49
N ASN A 170 -20.40 -10.10 -12.80
CA ASN A 170 -19.25 -10.84 -13.35
C ASN A 170 -18.43 -10.10 -14.43
N GLU A 171 -18.54 -8.78 -14.51
CA GLU A 171 -17.91 -7.99 -15.59
C GLU A 171 -16.37 -8.12 -15.60
N LYS A 172 -15.73 -8.23 -14.47
CA LYS A 172 -14.25 -8.38 -14.32
C LYS A 172 -13.81 -9.86 -14.19
N SER A 173 -14.61 -10.82 -14.69
CA SER A 173 -14.31 -12.26 -14.57
C SER A 173 -13.05 -12.72 -15.32
N TYR A 174 -12.49 -11.86 -16.14
CA TYR A 174 -11.22 -12.07 -16.84
C TYR A 174 -9.98 -11.64 -16.07
N THR A 175 -10.14 -11.15 -14.82
CA THR A 175 -9.05 -10.70 -13.95
C THR A 175 -8.85 -11.66 -12.77
N GLY A 176 -7.72 -11.55 -12.07
CA GLY A 176 -7.43 -12.29 -10.84
C GLY A 176 -8.19 -11.82 -9.60
N MET A 177 -9.19 -10.89 -9.75
CA MET A 177 -9.84 -10.27 -8.60
C MET A 177 -10.96 -11.13 -7.96
N TYR A 178 -11.69 -11.94 -8.75
CA TYR A 178 -12.89 -12.60 -8.22
C TYR A 178 -12.63 -13.95 -7.53
N ASP A 179 -11.48 -14.55 -7.75
CA ASP A 179 -11.07 -15.76 -7.04
C ASP A 179 -10.28 -15.46 -5.75
N ASP A 180 -10.00 -14.19 -5.48
CA ASP A 180 -9.42 -13.73 -4.22
C ASP A 180 -10.32 -14.07 -3.02
N ARG A 181 -9.67 -14.37 -1.88
CA ARG A 181 -10.32 -14.52 -0.59
C ARG A 181 -9.61 -13.68 0.46
N TYR A 182 -10.40 -13.03 1.28
CA TYR A 182 -9.97 -12.13 2.35
C TYR A 182 -10.34 -12.75 3.69
N VAL A 183 -9.36 -13.25 4.43
CA VAL A 183 -9.60 -13.96 5.70
C VAL A 183 -9.26 -13.01 6.85
N PHE A 184 -10.24 -12.72 7.69
CA PHE A 184 -10.06 -11.95 8.91
C PHE A 184 -10.04 -12.89 10.11
N ASN A 185 -8.99 -12.84 10.92
CA ASN A 185 -8.85 -13.60 12.14
C ASN A 185 -9.07 -12.71 13.37
N GLU A 186 -9.59 -13.32 14.45
CA GLU A 186 -9.86 -12.63 15.73
C GLU A 186 -8.60 -12.02 16.35
N ASP A 187 -7.43 -12.59 16.09
CA ASP A 187 -6.15 -12.11 16.59
C ASP A 187 -5.60 -10.87 15.86
N GLY A 188 -6.34 -10.34 14.88
CA GLY A 188 -5.95 -9.18 14.07
C GLY A 188 -5.12 -9.54 12.85
N THR A 189 -4.88 -10.82 12.56
CA THR A 189 -4.23 -11.22 11.32
C THR A 189 -5.22 -11.19 10.15
N PHE A 190 -4.72 -10.79 8.99
CA PHE A 190 -5.41 -10.78 7.70
C PHE A 190 -4.66 -11.69 6.73
N THR A 191 -5.36 -12.55 6.01
CA THR A 191 -4.75 -13.35 4.94
C THR A 191 -5.44 -13.04 3.62
N HIS A 192 -4.65 -12.70 2.61
CA HIS A 192 -5.10 -12.56 1.23
C HIS A 192 -4.73 -13.81 0.46
N VAL A 193 -5.72 -14.64 0.13
CA VAL A 193 -5.59 -15.82 -0.73
C VAL A 193 -5.80 -15.36 -2.16
N THR A 194 -4.71 -15.21 -2.91
CA THR A 194 -4.70 -14.60 -4.25
C THR A 194 -4.89 -15.60 -5.39
N ASN A 195 -4.84 -16.91 -5.08
CA ASN A 195 -4.80 -17.97 -6.08
C ASN A 195 -3.72 -17.77 -7.16
N GLY A 196 -2.66 -17.01 -6.83
CA GLY A 196 -1.46 -16.80 -7.63
C GLY A 196 -1.43 -15.51 -8.43
N THR A 197 -2.55 -14.81 -8.62
CA THR A 197 -2.58 -13.52 -9.33
C THR A 197 -3.61 -12.57 -8.73
N VAL A 198 -3.37 -11.26 -8.90
CA VAL A 198 -4.26 -10.18 -8.47
C VAL A 198 -4.47 -9.18 -9.58
N PHE A 199 -5.46 -8.29 -9.41
CA PHE A 199 -5.80 -7.22 -10.33
C PHE A 199 -5.40 -5.87 -9.75
N GLY A 200 -4.79 -4.97 -10.55
CA GLY A 200 -4.40 -3.64 -10.08
C GLY A 200 -3.76 -2.77 -11.14
N PHE A 201 -3.46 -1.53 -10.79
CA PHE A 201 -2.71 -0.63 -11.66
C PHE A 201 -1.22 -0.98 -11.67
N GLU A 202 -0.64 -1.06 -12.88
CA GLU A 202 0.78 -1.40 -13.10
C GLU A 202 1.70 -0.48 -12.29
N GLU A 203 1.43 0.81 -12.29
CA GLU A 203 2.25 1.80 -11.62
C GLU A 203 2.36 1.52 -10.12
N TYR A 204 1.24 1.36 -9.43
CA TYR A 204 1.22 1.12 -7.98
C TYR A 204 1.74 -0.27 -7.63
N LEU A 205 1.36 -1.30 -8.40
CA LEU A 205 1.89 -2.66 -8.22
C LEU A 205 3.41 -2.71 -8.34
N ASN A 206 3.98 -2.05 -9.37
CA ASN A 206 5.41 -2.03 -9.58
C ASN A 206 6.16 -1.22 -8.52
N ASN A 207 5.58 -0.13 -8.03
CA ASN A 207 6.19 0.73 -7.02
C ASN A 207 6.22 0.08 -5.64
N ASP A 208 5.14 -0.60 -5.24
CA ASP A 208 4.95 -1.08 -3.87
C ASP A 208 5.35 -2.55 -3.70
N ILE A 209 5.17 -3.37 -4.73
CA ILE A 209 5.41 -4.82 -4.69
C ILE A 209 6.64 -5.19 -5.53
N GLY A 210 6.76 -4.64 -6.74
CA GLY A 210 7.87 -4.86 -7.64
C GLY A 210 7.44 -5.14 -9.07
N ALA A 211 8.35 -4.98 -10.04
CA ALA A 211 8.03 -5.21 -11.44
C ALA A 211 7.86 -6.72 -11.73
N SER A 212 6.70 -7.12 -12.22
CA SER A 212 6.38 -8.51 -12.60
C SER A 212 6.79 -8.85 -14.03
N GLY A 213 6.87 -7.85 -14.90
CA GLY A 213 7.02 -8.02 -16.34
C GLY A 213 5.70 -8.25 -17.09
N GLU A 214 4.57 -8.27 -16.39
CA GLU A 214 3.24 -8.24 -17.02
C GLU A 214 3.00 -6.89 -17.69
N VAL A 215 2.17 -6.90 -18.73
CA VAL A 215 1.87 -5.70 -19.54
C VAL A 215 0.49 -5.19 -19.18
N ALA A 216 0.41 -3.94 -18.81
CA ALA A 216 -0.87 -3.28 -18.55
C ALA A 216 -1.69 -3.10 -19.84
N ASN A 217 -3.01 -3.06 -19.69
CA ASN A 217 -3.93 -2.67 -20.74
C ASN A 217 -3.89 -1.14 -21.01
N ASP A 218 -4.72 -0.65 -21.93
CA ASP A 218 -4.77 0.78 -22.31
C ASP A 218 -5.22 1.70 -21.14
N LEU A 219 -5.74 1.14 -20.05
CA LEU A 219 -6.14 1.85 -18.83
C LEU A 219 -5.05 1.81 -17.74
N GLY A 220 -3.90 1.18 -17.99
CA GLY A 220 -2.86 1.00 -16.99
C GLY A 220 -3.11 -0.15 -16.03
N GLU A 221 -4.12 -1.00 -16.27
CA GLU A 221 -4.49 -2.12 -15.41
C GLU A 221 -3.76 -3.40 -15.81
N VAL A 222 -3.25 -4.16 -14.86
CA VAL A 222 -2.71 -5.52 -15.02
C VAL A 222 -3.76 -6.51 -14.56
N ASP A 223 -4.29 -7.32 -15.47
CA ASP A 223 -5.39 -8.26 -15.20
C ASP A 223 -4.98 -9.42 -14.29
N HIS A 224 -3.72 -9.87 -14.37
CA HIS A 224 -3.17 -11.03 -13.66
C HIS A 224 -1.74 -10.75 -13.18
N TYR A 225 -1.57 -9.82 -12.26
CA TYR A 225 -0.27 -9.58 -11.64
C TYR A 225 0.08 -10.74 -10.70
N PRO A 226 1.25 -11.42 -10.89
CA PRO A 226 1.65 -12.55 -10.05
C PRO A 226 1.89 -12.12 -8.61
N LEU A 227 1.13 -12.68 -7.69
CA LEU A 227 1.30 -12.44 -6.26
C LEU A 227 0.88 -13.68 -5.48
N ASP A 228 1.79 -14.26 -4.72
CA ASP A 228 1.50 -15.40 -3.85
C ASP A 228 0.61 -14.96 -2.66
N GLU A 229 -0.09 -15.93 -2.07
CA GLU A 229 -0.81 -15.74 -0.80
C GLU A 229 0.11 -15.14 0.27
N TYR A 230 -0.39 -14.18 1.02
CA TYR A 230 0.36 -13.53 2.09
C TYR A 230 -0.53 -13.18 3.28
N SER A 231 0.11 -12.89 4.41
CA SER A 231 -0.55 -12.42 5.62
C SER A 231 -0.09 -11.01 5.99
N ALA A 232 -1.01 -10.26 6.58
CA ALA A 232 -0.82 -8.91 7.09
C ALA A 232 -1.62 -8.77 8.40
N ASN A 233 -1.81 -7.54 8.88
CA ASN A 233 -2.69 -7.28 10.01
C ASN A 233 -3.83 -6.35 9.58
N TRP A 234 -4.96 -6.48 10.29
CA TRP A 234 -6.10 -5.59 10.17
C TRP A 234 -6.46 -4.94 11.50
N THR A 235 -7.00 -3.76 11.43
CA THR A 235 -7.54 -3.04 12.59
C THR A 235 -8.77 -2.23 12.17
N LEU A 236 -9.55 -1.77 13.15
CA LEU A 236 -10.67 -0.88 12.93
C LEU A 236 -10.43 0.48 13.57
N SER A 237 -10.96 1.52 12.94
CA SER A 237 -10.99 2.88 13.45
C SER A 237 -12.29 3.57 13.05
N ALA A 238 -12.52 4.77 13.53
CA ALA A 238 -13.66 5.58 13.11
C ALA A 238 -13.28 7.06 12.95
N PRO A 239 -12.43 7.43 11.97
CA PRO A 239 -12.12 8.83 11.68
C PRO A 239 -13.40 9.61 11.39
N ALA A 240 -13.61 10.74 12.11
CA ALA A 240 -14.82 11.54 12.03
C ALA A 240 -16.14 10.74 12.18
N GLY A 241 -16.09 9.60 12.91
CA GLY A 241 -17.24 8.71 13.12
C GLY A 241 -17.51 7.70 12.01
N GLN A 242 -16.68 7.67 10.95
CA GLN A 242 -16.79 6.72 9.84
C GLN A 242 -16.04 5.42 10.15
N GLU A 243 -16.76 4.31 10.38
CA GLU A 243 -16.13 2.98 10.55
C GLU A 243 -15.18 2.70 9.37
N THR A 244 -13.94 2.37 9.68
CA THR A 244 -12.87 2.18 8.70
C THR A 244 -12.07 0.94 9.05
N LEU A 245 -11.90 0.05 8.09
CA LEU A 245 -11.00 -1.10 8.13
C LEU A 245 -9.64 -0.65 7.61
N ASN A 246 -8.58 -0.96 8.36
CA ASN A 246 -7.21 -0.61 8.00
C ASN A 246 -6.40 -1.90 7.83
N LEU A 247 -5.65 -1.99 6.75
CA LEU A 247 -4.75 -3.10 6.46
C LEU A 247 -3.29 -2.62 6.51
N THR A 248 -2.37 -3.51 6.86
CA THR A 248 -0.94 -3.17 6.94
C THR A 248 -0.15 -3.66 5.73
N GLY A 249 1.01 -3.04 5.49
CA GLY A 249 1.91 -3.44 4.40
C GLY A 249 1.28 -3.24 3.04
N ILE A 250 1.39 -4.25 2.18
CA ILE A 250 0.81 -4.27 0.83
C ILE A 250 -0.62 -4.82 0.78
N ALA A 251 -1.24 -5.08 1.94
CA ALA A 251 -2.54 -5.75 1.98
C ALA A 251 -3.65 -4.85 1.43
N PHE A 252 -4.49 -5.43 0.59
CA PHE A 252 -5.58 -4.73 -0.08
C PHE A 252 -6.80 -5.63 -0.29
N ILE A 253 -7.90 -5.03 -0.70
CA ILE A 253 -9.17 -5.69 -1.03
C ILE A 253 -9.65 -5.16 -2.37
N GLY A 254 -9.96 -6.07 -3.30
CA GLY A 254 -10.38 -5.73 -4.65
C GLY A 254 -9.22 -5.44 -5.59
N MET A 255 -9.31 -4.34 -6.33
CA MET A 255 -8.24 -3.87 -7.21
C MET A 255 -7.11 -3.21 -6.40
N TYR A 256 -5.85 -3.48 -6.74
CA TYR A 256 -4.73 -2.76 -6.17
C TYR A 256 -4.63 -1.35 -6.75
N VAL A 257 -4.84 -0.36 -5.90
CA VAL A 257 -4.85 1.06 -6.29
C VAL A 257 -3.83 1.89 -5.50
N GLY A 258 -2.87 1.22 -4.80
CA GLY A 258 -1.94 1.90 -3.89
C GLY A 258 -2.67 2.54 -2.72
N GLY A 259 -2.26 3.74 -2.35
CA GLY A 259 -2.91 4.53 -1.31
C GLY A 259 -2.56 4.08 0.12
N ASN A 260 -3.43 4.42 1.05
CA ASN A 260 -3.16 4.22 2.48
C ASN A 260 -3.71 2.91 3.05
N HIS A 261 -4.28 2.04 2.20
CA HIS A 261 -4.90 0.76 2.58
C HIS A 261 -6.00 0.89 3.65
N GLN A 262 -6.70 2.00 3.65
CA GLN A 262 -7.85 2.28 4.51
C GLN A 262 -9.14 2.12 3.71
N TYR A 263 -10.07 1.37 4.27
CA TYR A 263 -11.35 1.04 3.63
C TYR A 263 -12.49 1.52 4.51
N LYS A 264 -13.16 2.61 4.12
CA LYS A 264 -14.38 3.07 4.79
C LYS A 264 -15.47 2.03 4.62
N ILE A 265 -16.11 1.63 5.70
CA ILE A 265 -17.27 0.73 5.67
C ILE A 265 -18.52 1.58 5.37
N MET A 266 -18.89 1.67 4.10
CA MET A 266 -20.00 2.51 3.64
C MET A 266 -21.34 1.95 4.06
N SER A 267 -21.47 0.63 4.07
CA SER A 267 -22.62 -0.08 4.60
C SER A 267 -22.25 -1.51 4.96
N ARG A 268 -22.96 -2.09 5.92
CA ARG A 268 -22.76 -3.48 6.32
C ARG A 268 -24.04 -4.15 6.80
N THR A 269 -24.09 -5.45 6.60
CA THR A 269 -25.05 -6.38 7.19
C THR A 269 -24.27 -7.52 7.85
N GLU A 270 -24.94 -8.53 8.35
CA GLU A 270 -24.29 -9.71 8.91
C GLU A 270 -23.34 -10.41 7.91
N ASN A 271 -23.69 -10.42 6.61
CA ASN A 271 -23.01 -11.21 5.59
C ASN A 271 -22.50 -10.39 4.39
N GLU A 272 -22.71 -9.09 4.36
CA GLU A 272 -22.26 -8.23 3.27
C GLU A 272 -21.69 -6.92 3.81
N MET A 273 -20.72 -6.37 3.12
CA MET A 273 -20.22 -5.01 3.35
C MET A 273 -19.82 -4.33 2.05
N VAL A 274 -19.98 -3.01 2.01
CA VAL A 274 -19.49 -2.16 0.94
C VAL A 274 -18.33 -1.34 1.51
N LEU A 275 -17.19 -1.47 0.88
CA LEU A 275 -15.96 -0.78 1.25
C LEU A 275 -15.62 0.27 0.21
N GLN A 276 -15.06 1.39 0.64
CA GLN A 276 -14.52 2.46 -0.20
C GLN A 276 -13.08 2.72 0.19
N THR A 277 -12.18 2.81 -0.79
CA THR A 277 -10.79 3.22 -0.62
C THR A 277 -10.44 4.30 -1.63
N THR A 278 -9.54 5.20 -1.28
CA THR A 278 -9.01 6.24 -2.17
C THR A 278 -7.64 5.78 -2.70
N GLU A 279 -7.40 5.94 -3.99
CA GLU A 279 -6.12 5.57 -4.62
C GLU A 279 -4.98 6.51 -4.20
N ASP A 280 -3.75 6.17 -4.57
CA ASP A 280 -2.54 6.82 -4.08
C ASP A 280 -2.44 8.31 -4.46
N ASP A 281 -2.86 8.69 -5.66
CA ASP A 281 -2.85 10.09 -6.11
C ASP A 281 -4.11 10.90 -5.69
N GLU A 282 -5.03 10.27 -4.94
CA GLU A 282 -6.26 10.87 -4.42
C GLU A 282 -7.22 11.39 -5.52
N GLU A 283 -7.10 10.89 -6.76
CA GLU A 283 -7.99 11.29 -7.86
C GLU A 283 -9.32 10.54 -7.81
N PHE A 284 -9.28 9.24 -7.46
CA PHE A 284 -10.45 8.37 -7.48
C PHE A 284 -10.72 7.67 -6.15
N ASP A 285 -12.01 7.55 -5.83
CA ASP A 285 -12.52 6.64 -4.81
C ASP A 285 -13.01 5.35 -5.48
N TRP A 286 -12.40 4.24 -5.08
CA TRP A 286 -12.78 2.90 -5.51
C TRP A 286 -13.63 2.23 -4.45
N HIS A 287 -14.61 1.45 -4.86
CA HIS A 287 -15.39 0.69 -3.92
C HIS A 287 -15.55 -0.76 -4.36
N VAL A 288 -15.79 -1.61 -3.37
CA VAL A 288 -16.02 -3.04 -3.57
C VAL A 288 -17.08 -3.53 -2.61
N ARG A 289 -17.95 -4.41 -3.09
CA ARG A 289 -18.94 -5.12 -2.26
C ARG A 289 -18.44 -6.52 -1.97
N LEU A 290 -18.30 -6.82 -0.69
CA LEU A 290 -17.94 -8.15 -0.21
C LEU A 290 -19.16 -8.90 0.29
N ILE A 291 -19.10 -10.22 0.17
CA ILE A 291 -20.03 -11.17 0.77
C ILE A 291 -19.21 -12.23 1.52
N ALA A 292 -19.74 -12.70 2.65
CA ALA A 292 -19.17 -13.81 3.37
C ALA A 292 -19.17 -15.10 2.51
N ASP A 293 -18.09 -15.85 2.60
CA ASP A 293 -17.86 -17.08 1.84
C ASP A 293 -17.84 -18.30 2.81
N ASP A 294 -18.92 -18.42 3.61
CA ASP A 294 -19.09 -19.41 4.68
C ASP A 294 -19.57 -20.77 4.12
#